data_bdaebd2307626b53aef4b49078f73d48
#
_entry.id   bdaebd2307626b53aef4b49078f73d48
#
_cell.length_a   1.000
_cell.length_b   1.000
_cell.length_c   1.000
_cell.angle_alpha   90.00
_cell.angle_beta   90.00
_cell.angle_gamma   90.00
#
_symmetry.space_group_name_H-M   'P 1'
#
loop_
_entity.id
_entity.type
_entity.pdbx_description
1 polymer ?
#
loop_
_entity_poly.entity_id
_entity_poly.type
_entity_poly.pdbx_seq_one_letter_code
_entity_poly.pdbx_strand_id
1 'polypeptide(L)'
;MQRFEVEESEEKAARFAQGLYGYITFDAVQQFEKISFTKKGESDMDIPAARYRLYQYVIAINHFKDELFLCENKIGGLESDVAGIESILKSKDVPVYPFKAVNGETSNMQDGDYVDMVKKGIASCHRGDVFQIVLSRRFQQSFTGDEMNVYRALRSINPSPYLFFFDYGDYKLMGSSPEAQLV
;
A
#
# COMPACT_ATOMS: atom_id res chain seq x y z
N MET A 1 -8.29 -11.95 -16.36
CA MET A 1 -9.46 -11.60 -15.54
C MET A 1 -10.76 -12.32 -15.93
N GLN A 2 -10.81 -13.09 -17.00
CA GLN A 2 -12.03 -13.85 -17.42
C GLN A 2 -12.39 -15.08 -16.54
N ARG A 3 -11.72 -15.29 -15.41
CA ARG A 3 -11.96 -16.45 -14.51
C ARG A 3 -12.86 -16.16 -13.31
N PHE A 4 -13.27 -14.92 -13.15
CA PHE A 4 -14.14 -14.52 -12.04
C PHE A 4 -15.41 -13.93 -12.63
N GLU A 5 -16.52 -14.61 -12.42
CA GLU A 5 -17.85 -14.05 -12.61
C GLU A 5 -18.26 -13.46 -11.26
N VAL A 6 -18.65 -12.21 -11.26
CA VAL A 6 -19.07 -11.50 -10.05
C VAL A 6 -20.56 -11.18 -10.21
N GLU A 7 -21.37 -11.66 -9.28
CA GLU A 7 -22.76 -11.24 -9.20
C GLU A 7 -22.79 -9.79 -8.71
N GLU A 8 -23.45 -8.92 -9.48
CA GLU A 8 -23.61 -7.53 -9.09
C GLU A 8 -24.50 -7.41 -7.84
N SER A 9 -24.03 -6.67 -6.85
CA SER A 9 -24.82 -6.31 -5.68
C SER A 9 -25.35 -4.88 -5.82
N GLU A 10 -26.60 -4.66 -5.42
CA GLU A 10 -27.15 -3.32 -5.30
C GLU A 10 -26.58 -2.56 -4.09
N GLU A 11 -26.11 -3.29 -3.09
CA GLU A 11 -25.51 -2.72 -1.88
C GLU A 11 -24.13 -2.13 -2.19
N LYS A 12 -24.01 -0.82 -1.99
CA LYS A 12 -22.76 -0.07 -2.30
C LYS A 12 -21.54 -0.60 -1.55
N ALA A 13 -21.71 -1.00 -0.29
CA ALA A 13 -20.62 -1.57 0.51
C ALA A 13 -20.12 -2.90 -0.07
N ALA A 14 -21.04 -3.74 -0.59
CA ALA A 14 -20.67 -5.00 -1.23
C ALA A 14 -19.87 -4.79 -2.52
N ARG A 15 -20.16 -3.73 -3.29
CA ARG A 15 -19.38 -3.37 -4.49
C ARG A 15 -17.93 -3.05 -4.15
N PHE A 16 -17.69 -2.36 -3.04
CA PHE A 16 -16.32 -2.12 -2.56
C PHE A 16 -15.63 -3.41 -2.11
N ALA A 17 -16.36 -4.36 -1.56
CA ALA A 17 -15.82 -5.63 -1.11
C ALA A 17 -15.44 -6.57 -2.27
N GLN A 18 -16.10 -6.43 -3.42
CA GLN A 18 -15.90 -7.22 -4.63
C GLN A 18 -14.70 -6.68 -5.43
N GLY A 19 -13.49 -6.87 -4.93
CA GLY A 19 -12.31 -6.33 -5.58
C GLY A 19 -11.03 -7.14 -5.35
N LEU A 20 -10.05 -6.87 -6.18
CA LEU A 20 -8.69 -7.33 -6.00
C LEU A 20 -7.88 -6.23 -5.32
N TYR A 21 -7.29 -6.53 -4.18
CA TYR A 21 -6.52 -5.59 -3.38
C TYR A 21 -5.03 -5.90 -3.49
N GLY A 22 -4.24 -4.92 -3.86
CA GLY A 22 -2.82 -5.13 -4.04
C GLY A 22 -2.10 -3.94 -4.62
N TYR A 23 -0.98 -4.21 -5.27
CA TYR A 23 -0.13 -3.20 -5.87
C TYR A 23 0.48 -3.67 -7.18
N ILE A 24 0.92 -2.69 -7.95
CA ILE A 24 1.82 -2.84 -9.09
C ILE A 24 3.02 -1.94 -8.82
N THR A 25 4.24 -2.46 -9.02
CA THR A 25 5.45 -1.64 -8.87
C THR A 25 5.59 -0.67 -10.04
N PHE A 26 6.34 0.42 -9.82
CA PHE A 26 6.65 1.36 -10.88
C PHE A 26 7.31 0.69 -12.09
N ASP A 27 8.25 -0.24 -11.84
CA ASP A 27 9.00 -0.93 -12.90
C ASP A 27 8.12 -1.81 -13.79
N ALA A 28 6.92 -2.18 -13.32
CA ALA A 28 5.96 -2.96 -14.10
C ALA A 28 5.43 -2.18 -15.32
N VAL A 29 5.62 -0.87 -15.41
CA VAL A 29 5.27 -0.07 -16.60
C VAL A 29 5.92 -0.63 -17.87
N GLN A 30 7.08 -1.26 -17.76
CA GLN A 30 7.78 -1.93 -18.87
C GLN A 30 6.99 -3.11 -19.47
N GLN A 31 5.95 -3.61 -18.78
CA GLN A 31 5.06 -4.66 -19.30
C GLN A 31 3.92 -4.10 -20.16
N PHE A 32 3.66 -2.79 -20.04
CA PHE A 32 2.53 -2.12 -20.69
C PHE A 32 2.99 -1.11 -21.75
N GLU A 33 4.18 -0.53 -21.57
CA GLU A 33 4.74 0.51 -22.43
C GLU A 33 6.05 0.05 -23.06
N LYS A 34 6.39 0.64 -24.21
CA LYS A 34 7.67 0.39 -24.92
C LYS A 34 8.80 1.19 -24.26
N ILE A 35 9.03 0.96 -23.00
CA ILE A 35 10.05 1.61 -22.17
C ILE A 35 10.95 0.52 -21.62
N SER A 36 12.26 0.79 -21.56
CA SER A 36 13.24 -0.08 -20.91
C SER A 36 14.09 0.74 -19.97
N PHE A 37 14.17 0.33 -18.73
CA PHE A 37 15.07 0.96 -17.77
C PHE A 37 16.50 0.45 -17.97
N THR A 38 17.44 1.38 -18.08
CA THR A 38 18.86 1.07 -18.33
C THR A 38 19.58 0.50 -17.11
N LYS A 39 19.02 0.72 -15.93
CA LYS A 39 19.52 0.10 -14.69
C LYS A 39 18.36 -0.66 -14.04
N LYS A 40 18.51 -1.97 -13.91
CA LYS A 40 17.79 -2.69 -12.86
C LYS A 40 18.36 -2.14 -11.55
N GLY A 41 17.55 -1.41 -10.79
CA GLY A 41 17.94 -1.05 -9.44
C GLY A 41 18.31 -2.33 -8.72
N GLU A 42 19.46 -2.38 -8.08
CA GLU A 42 19.77 -3.42 -7.10
C GLU A 42 18.76 -3.25 -5.97
N SER A 43 17.64 -3.93 -6.11
CA SER A 43 16.68 -4.05 -5.01
C SER A 43 17.14 -5.24 -4.19
N ASP A 44 17.62 -5.00 -2.99
CA ASP A 44 17.87 -6.04 -2.00
C ASP A 44 16.56 -6.73 -1.55
N MET A 45 15.43 -6.28 -2.06
CA MET A 45 14.11 -6.81 -1.74
C MET A 45 13.53 -7.52 -2.96
N ASP A 46 13.31 -8.83 -2.80
CA ASP A 46 12.62 -9.65 -3.80
C ASP A 46 11.10 -9.43 -3.69
N ILE A 47 10.63 -8.28 -4.19
CA ILE A 47 9.23 -7.92 -4.20
C ILE A 47 8.66 -8.17 -5.61
N PRO A 48 7.57 -8.95 -5.74
CA PRO A 48 6.91 -9.16 -7.03
C PRO A 48 6.51 -7.86 -7.72
N ALA A 49 6.62 -7.81 -9.05
CA ALA A 49 6.23 -6.63 -9.84
C ALA A 49 4.74 -6.27 -9.69
N ALA A 50 3.91 -7.26 -9.38
CA ALA A 50 2.51 -7.05 -9.02
C ALA A 50 2.06 -8.16 -8.08
N ARG A 51 1.27 -7.81 -7.07
CA ARG A 51 0.69 -8.78 -6.14
C ARG A 51 -0.70 -8.32 -5.73
N TYR A 52 -1.71 -9.13 -6.06
CA TYR A 52 -3.11 -8.90 -5.71
C TYR A 52 -3.67 -10.06 -4.92
N ARG A 53 -4.61 -9.75 -4.02
CA ARG A 53 -5.37 -10.72 -3.24
C ARG A 53 -6.85 -10.50 -3.42
N LEU A 54 -7.61 -11.60 -3.49
CA LEU A 54 -9.04 -11.63 -3.29
C LEU A 54 -9.28 -12.06 -1.84
N TYR A 55 -10.04 -11.27 -1.09
CA TYR A 55 -10.36 -11.58 0.30
C TYR A 55 -11.75 -12.18 0.41
N GLN A 56 -11.89 -13.25 1.20
CA GLN A 56 -13.20 -13.82 1.51
C GLN A 56 -14.03 -12.84 2.35
N TYR A 57 -13.41 -12.21 3.34
CA TYR A 57 -14.06 -11.22 4.19
C TYR A 57 -13.45 -9.85 3.98
N VAL A 58 -14.32 -8.86 3.84
CA VAL A 58 -13.93 -7.45 3.74
C VAL A 58 -14.77 -6.63 4.71
N ILE A 59 -14.10 -5.87 5.57
CA ILE A 59 -14.75 -4.93 6.47
C ILE A 59 -14.69 -3.56 5.82
N ALA A 60 -15.85 -2.99 5.51
CA ALA A 60 -15.98 -1.65 4.98
C ALA A 60 -16.55 -0.71 6.07
N ILE A 61 -15.90 0.42 6.28
CA ILE A 61 -16.32 1.41 7.27
C ILE A 61 -16.65 2.72 6.54
N ASN A 62 -17.89 3.16 6.68
CA ASN A 62 -18.31 4.46 6.21
C ASN A 62 -18.21 5.46 7.37
N HIS A 63 -17.09 6.19 7.42
CA HIS A 63 -16.86 7.18 8.47
C HIS A 63 -17.83 8.37 8.47
N PHE A 64 -18.48 8.64 7.35
CA PHE A 64 -19.45 9.74 7.28
C PHE A 64 -20.79 9.38 7.95
N LYS A 65 -21.16 8.10 7.90
CA LYS A 65 -22.41 7.59 8.48
C LYS A 65 -22.22 6.76 9.75
N ASP A 66 -20.97 6.55 10.18
CA ASP A 66 -20.59 5.65 11.27
C ASP A 66 -21.13 4.21 11.08
N GLU A 67 -21.16 3.73 9.84
CA GLU A 67 -21.61 2.40 9.49
C GLU A 67 -20.44 1.46 9.26
N LEU A 68 -20.52 0.25 9.81
CA LEU A 68 -19.57 -0.84 9.55
C LEU A 68 -20.30 -1.97 8.84
N PHE A 69 -19.74 -2.42 7.73
CA PHE A 69 -20.24 -3.55 6.95
C PHE A 69 -19.21 -4.67 6.99
N LEU A 70 -19.65 -5.87 7.36
CA LEU A 70 -18.89 -7.09 7.16
C LEU A 70 -19.42 -7.78 5.90
N CYS A 71 -18.61 -7.78 4.85
CA CYS A 71 -18.94 -8.36 3.56
C CYS A 71 -18.23 -9.69 3.38
N GLU A 72 -18.94 -10.70 2.91
CA GLU A 72 -18.38 -11.99 2.55
C GLU A 72 -18.45 -12.20 1.03
N ASN A 73 -17.30 -12.48 0.41
CA ASN A 73 -17.22 -12.98 -0.94
C ASN A 73 -17.36 -14.52 -0.90
N LYS A 74 -18.47 -15.04 -1.39
CA LYS A 74 -18.69 -16.48 -1.47
C LYS A 74 -17.80 -17.10 -2.55
N ILE A 75 -16.77 -17.80 -2.12
CA ILE A 75 -15.79 -18.43 -3.01
C ILE A 75 -16.01 -19.93 -2.95
N GLY A 76 -16.19 -20.58 -4.11
CA GLY A 76 -16.39 -22.01 -4.17
C GLY A 76 -15.26 -22.79 -3.49
N GLY A 77 -15.63 -23.71 -2.59
CA GLY A 77 -14.69 -24.54 -1.82
C GLY A 77 -14.19 -23.91 -0.52
N LEU A 78 -14.62 -22.70 -0.16
CA LEU A 78 -14.36 -22.09 1.13
C LEU A 78 -15.64 -22.09 1.99
N GLU A 79 -15.51 -22.49 3.24
CA GLU A 79 -16.60 -22.42 4.21
C GLU A 79 -16.73 -21.01 4.77
N SER A 80 -17.97 -20.64 5.14
CA SER A 80 -18.27 -19.34 5.76
C SER A 80 -18.00 -19.41 7.27
N ASP A 81 -17.31 -18.42 7.79
CA ASP A 81 -17.09 -18.21 9.24
C ASP A 81 -17.37 -16.74 9.63
N VAL A 82 -18.49 -16.21 9.20
CA VAL A 82 -18.93 -14.84 9.56
C VAL A 82 -19.02 -14.69 11.09
N ALA A 83 -19.52 -15.71 11.79
CA ALA A 83 -19.64 -15.67 13.25
C ALA A 83 -18.30 -15.55 13.97
N GLY A 84 -17.26 -16.27 13.48
CA GLY A 84 -15.90 -16.15 13.98
C GLY A 84 -15.32 -14.77 13.77
N ILE A 85 -15.50 -14.18 12.57
CA ILE A 85 -15.07 -12.81 12.27
C ILE A 85 -15.79 -11.79 13.16
N GLU A 86 -17.10 -11.92 13.35
CA GLU A 86 -17.86 -11.05 14.26
C GLU A 86 -17.35 -11.15 15.72
N SER A 87 -17.01 -12.34 16.17
CA SER A 87 -16.44 -12.55 17.51
C SER A 87 -15.12 -11.82 17.68
N ILE A 88 -14.24 -11.89 16.66
CA ILE A 88 -12.96 -11.18 16.66
C ILE A 88 -13.18 -9.66 16.70
N LEU A 89 -14.12 -9.14 15.90
CA LEU A 89 -14.44 -7.71 15.89
C LEU A 89 -15.00 -7.19 17.23
N LYS A 90 -15.71 -8.03 17.95
CA LYS A 90 -16.25 -7.70 19.29
C LYS A 90 -15.23 -7.88 20.41
N SER A 91 -14.13 -8.58 20.15
CA SER A 91 -13.07 -8.83 21.13
C SER A 91 -12.35 -7.53 21.47
N LYS A 92 -12.06 -7.35 22.76
CA LYS A 92 -11.24 -6.22 23.27
C LYS A 92 -9.79 -6.65 23.55
N ASP A 93 -9.49 -7.94 23.34
CA ASP A 93 -8.16 -8.49 23.56
C ASP A 93 -7.32 -8.31 22.30
N VAL A 94 -6.77 -7.10 22.17
CA VAL A 94 -5.86 -6.74 21.07
C VAL A 94 -4.47 -6.58 21.64
N PRO A 95 -3.54 -7.50 21.38
CA PRO A 95 -2.17 -7.37 21.83
C PRO A 95 -1.51 -6.14 21.18
N VAL A 96 -0.79 -5.36 21.97
CA VAL A 96 -0.03 -4.20 21.50
C VAL A 96 1.44 -4.45 21.77
N TYR A 97 2.23 -4.47 20.72
CA TYR A 97 3.69 -4.62 20.79
C TYR A 97 4.35 -3.27 20.52
N PRO A 98 5.24 -2.78 21.40
CA PRO A 98 5.89 -1.51 21.19
C PRO A 98 6.85 -1.59 19.99
N PHE A 99 6.91 -0.52 19.19
CA PHE A 99 7.91 -0.35 18.15
C PHE A 99 9.15 0.35 18.72
N LYS A 100 10.32 -0.12 18.34
CA LYS A 100 11.60 0.51 18.69
C LYS A 100 12.57 0.45 17.52
N ALA A 101 13.02 1.60 17.03
CA ALA A 101 14.14 1.69 16.10
C ALA A 101 15.43 1.23 16.82
N VAL A 102 16.22 0.41 16.14
CA VAL A 102 17.50 -0.10 16.62
C VAL A 102 18.58 0.17 15.57
N ASN A 103 19.80 0.44 16.01
CA ASN A 103 20.90 0.90 15.17
C ASN A 103 20.67 2.31 14.56
N GLY A 104 21.62 2.80 13.80
CA GLY A 104 21.49 4.07 13.08
C GLY A 104 20.72 3.90 11.76
N GLU A 105 20.09 4.97 11.32
CA GLU A 105 19.50 5.07 9.98
C GLU A 105 20.62 5.12 8.93
N THR A 106 20.41 4.49 7.80
CA THR A 106 21.27 4.57 6.62
C THR A 106 20.51 5.06 5.41
N SER A 107 21.21 5.57 4.42
CA SER A 107 20.62 6.07 3.18
C SER A 107 21.46 5.65 1.98
N ASN A 108 20.82 5.52 0.82
CA ASN A 108 21.48 5.21 -0.44
C ASN A 108 22.23 6.38 -1.06
N MET A 109 22.15 7.59 -0.50
CA MET A 109 22.87 8.78 -0.94
C MET A 109 23.04 9.78 0.20
N GLN A 110 24.03 10.67 0.07
CA GLN A 110 24.26 11.75 1.03
C GLN A 110 23.29 12.91 0.81
N ASP A 111 23.14 13.79 1.82
CA ASP A 111 22.24 14.95 1.75
C ASP A 111 22.59 15.89 0.60
N GLY A 112 23.90 16.14 0.40
CA GLY A 112 24.39 16.98 -0.70
C GLY A 112 24.02 16.45 -2.07
N ASP A 113 24.16 15.15 -2.28
CA ASP A 113 23.80 14.49 -3.55
C ASP A 113 22.32 14.63 -3.87
N TYR A 114 21.46 14.48 -2.85
CA TYR A 114 20.03 14.67 -2.99
C TYR A 114 19.67 16.12 -3.33
N VAL A 115 20.27 17.10 -2.65
CA VAL A 115 20.08 18.53 -2.93
C VAL A 115 20.48 18.86 -4.37
N ASP A 116 21.60 18.33 -4.84
CA ASP A 116 22.05 18.57 -6.22
C ASP A 116 21.16 17.89 -7.26
N MET A 117 20.62 16.71 -6.95
CA MET A 117 19.60 16.04 -7.76
C MET A 117 18.34 16.91 -7.86
N VAL A 118 17.88 17.51 -6.76
CA VAL A 118 16.72 18.41 -6.74
C VAL A 118 16.97 19.66 -7.61
N LYS A 119 18.15 20.29 -7.50
CA LYS A 119 18.52 21.44 -8.34
C LYS A 119 18.49 21.09 -9.83
N LYS A 120 19.00 19.92 -10.23
CA LYS A 120 18.93 19.42 -11.60
C LYS A 120 17.49 19.20 -12.06
N GLY A 121 16.64 18.63 -11.21
CA GLY A 121 15.22 18.42 -11.49
C GLY A 121 14.49 19.76 -11.73
N ILE A 122 14.71 20.73 -10.87
CA ILE A 122 14.15 22.09 -11.02
C ILE A 122 14.61 22.71 -12.35
N ALA A 123 15.89 22.61 -12.70
CA ALA A 123 16.41 23.12 -13.96
C ALA A 123 15.77 22.44 -15.19
N SER A 124 15.48 21.15 -15.12
CA SER A 124 14.78 20.41 -16.19
C SER A 124 13.33 20.87 -16.35
N CYS A 125 12.62 21.12 -15.24
CA CYS A 125 11.27 21.68 -15.28
C CYS A 125 11.28 23.10 -15.91
N HIS A 126 12.23 23.96 -15.54
CA HIS A 126 12.34 25.32 -16.12
C HIS A 126 12.68 25.32 -17.60
N ARG A 127 13.43 24.34 -18.10
CA ARG A 127 13.69 24.16 -19.52
C ARG A 127 12.51 23.61 -20.31
N GLY A 128 11.51 23.05 -19.63
CA GLY A 128 10.39 22.37 -20.25
C GLY A 128 10.70 20.94 -20.69
N ASP A 129 11.79 20.33 -20.19
CA ASP A 129 12.12 18.93 -20.48
C ASP A 129 11.09 17.98 -19.88
N VAL A 130 10.52 18.36 -18.74
CA VAL A 130 9.50 17.61 -18.01
C VAL A 130 8.47 18.58 -17.43
N PHE A 131 7.23 18.13 -17.37
CA PHE A 131 6.14 18.83 -16.70
C PHE A 131 6.20 18.65 -15.18
N GLN A 132 6.47 17.43 -14.75
CA GLN A 132 6.60 17.03 -13.35
C GLN A 132 7.69 15.98 -13.24
N ILE A 133 8.42 16.00 -12.13
CA ILE A 133 9.42 14.98 -11.82
C ILE A 133 9.29 14.58 -10.35
N VAL A 134 9.36 13.28 -10.08
CA VAL A 134 9.40 12.73 -8.73
C VAL A 134 10.80 12.22 -8.45
N LEU A 135 11.45 12.82 -7.48
CA LEU A 135 12.77 12.42 -7.02
C LEU A 135 12.64 11.64 -5.72
N SER A 136 13.38 10.54 -5.60
CA SER A 136 13.29 9.68 -4.42
C SER A 136 14.65 9.46 -3.78
N ARG A 137 14.63 9.25 -2.46
CA ARG A 137 15.76 8.83 -1.64
C ARG A 137 15.30 7.70 -0.74
N ARG A 138 16.10 6.66 -0.62
CA ARG A 138 15.82 5.53 0.26
C ARG A 138 16.52 5.71 1.59
N PHE A 139 15.76 5.58 2.67
CA PHE A 139 16.26 5.42 4.02
C PHE A 139 16.01 3.99 4.49
N GLN A 140 16.88 3.49 5.33
CA GLN A 140 16.81 2.15 5.86
C GLN A 140 17.07 2.19 7.37
N GLN A 141 16.16 1.58 8.13
CA GLN A 141 16.20 1.56 9.59
C GLN A 141 15.84 0.18 10.09
N SER A 142 16.70 -0.42 10.88
CA SER A 142 16.36 -1.64 11.61
C SER A 142 15.44 -1.31 12.79
N PHE A 143 14.53 -2.22 13.10
CA PHE A 143 13.59 -2.05 14.20
C PHE A 143 13.27 -3.37 14.90
N THR A 144 12.66 -3.29 16.08
CA THR A 144 12.03 -4.40 16.80
C THR A 144 10.61 -4.01 17.19
N GLY A 145 9.73 -4.99 17.33
CA GLY A 145 8.32 -4.76 17.68
C GLY A 145 7.40 -4.73 16.47
N ASP A 146 6.26 -4.03 16.62
CA ASP A 146 5.17 -4.06 15.66
C ASP A 146 5.21 -2.85 14.71
N GLU A 147 5.44 -3.11 13.44
CA GLU A 147 5.47 -2.13 12.36
C GLU A 147 4.12 -1.45 12.09
N MET A 148 2.99 -2.01 12.57
CA MET A 148 1.69 -1.34 12.50
C MET A 148 1.71 0.00 13.27
N ASN A 149 2.58 0.13 14.28
CA ASN A 149 2.76 1.40 15.00
C ASN A 149 3.44 2.46 14.13
N VAL A 150 4.29 2.07 13.17
CA VAL A 150 4.86 2.99 12.17
C VAL A 150 3.75 3.53 11.28
N TYR A 151 2.85 2.65 10.80
CA TYR A 151 1.70 3.07 10.02
C TYR A 151 0.76 4.00 10.80
N ARG A 152 0.51 3.71 12.09
CA ARG A 152 -0.28 4.59 12.97
C ARG A 152 0.35 5.97 13.12
N ALA A 153 1.68 6.04 13.30
CA ALA A 153 2.41 7.29 13.34
C ALA A 153 2.34 8.03 11.99
N LEU A 154 2.57 7.33 10.87
CA LEU A 154 2.46 7.91 9.54
C LEU A 154 1.08 8.54 9.30
N ARG A 155 0.01 7.84 9.67
CA ARG A 155 -1.37 8.34 9.58
C ARG A 155 -1.59 9.61 10.41
N SER A 156 -0.94 9.74 11.56
CA SER A 156 -1.05 10.92 12.42
C SER A 156 -0.27 12.12 11.90
N ILE A 157 0.93 11.88 11.35
CA ILE A 157 1.85 12.92 10.90
C ILE A 157 1.47 13.43 9.52
N ASN A 158 1.07 12.52 8.62
CA ASN A 158 0.73 12.83 7.23
C ASN A 158 -0.61 12.18 6.84
N PRO A 159 -1.74 12.70 7.33
CA PRO A 159 -3.05 12.21 6.95
C PRO A 159 -3.34 12.58 5.49
N SER A 160 -3.46 11.59 4.64
CA SER A 160 -3.77 11.74 3.22
C SER A 160 -5.01 10.93 2.86
N PRO A 161 -5.71 11.25 1.74
CA PRO A 161 -6.90 10.53 1.33
C PRO A 161 -6.68 9.04 1.07
N TYR A 162 -5.48 8.67 0.62
CA TYR A 162 -5.12 7.29 0.26
C TYR A 162 -4.06 6.74 1.20
N LEU A 163 -4.51 6.26 2.34
CA LEU A 163 -3.70 5.56 3.33
C LEU A 163 -3.85 4.06 3.13
N PHE A 164 -2.75 3.33 3.10
CA PHE A 164 -2.78 1.88 2.94
C PHE A 164 -1.76 1.18 3.84
N PHE A 165 -2.11 -0.04 4.24
CA PHE A 165 -1.23 -0.98 4.91
C PHE A 165 -1.54 -2.38 4.37
N PHE A 166 -0.58 -2.97 3.66
CA PHE A 166 -0.67 -4.33 3.15
C PHE A 166 0.29 -5.23 3.90
N ASP A 167 -0.24 -6.29 4.50
CA ASP A 167 0.54 -7.36 5.11
C ASP A 167 0.54 -8.58 4.18
N TYR A 168 1.70 -8.88 3.63
CA TYR A 168 1.89 -10.05 2.77
C TYR A 168 2.58 -11.22 3.49
N GLY A 169 2.89 -11.07 4.79
CA GLY A 169 3.58 -12.05 5.63
C GLY A 169 5.09 -11.85 5.63
N ASP A 170 5.70 -12.08 4.49
CA ASP A 170 7.15 -11.94 4.24
C ASP A 170 7.61 -10.47 4.17
N TYR A 171 6.76 -9.58 3.72
CA TYR A 171 6.98 -8.13 3.72
C TYR A 171 5.66 -7.39 3.89
N LYS A 172 5.77 -6.12 4.28
CA LYS A 172 4.62 -5.22 4.43
C LYS A 172 4.86 -3.94 3.63
N LEU A 173 3.79 -3.42 3.06
CA LEU A 173 3.79 -2.14 2.37
C LEU A 173 2.83 -1.20 3.07
N MET A 174 3.28 0.01 3.37
CA MET A 174 2.44 1.04 3.95
C MET A 174 2.75 2.39 3.32
N GLY A 175 1.76 3.23 3.25
CA GLY A 175 1.93 4.54 2.65
C GLY A 175 0.79 5.49 2.93
N SER A 176 1.06 6.74 2.61
CA SER A 176 0.12 7.85 2.65
C SER A 176 0.31 8.66 1.37
N SER A 177 -0.68 8.65 0.47
CA SER A 177 -0.63 9.32 -0.82
C SER A 177 -1.75 10.36 -0.95
N PRO A 178 -1.47 11.56 -1.46
CA PRO A 178 -2.50 12.54 -1.75
C PRO A 178 -3.19 12.29 -3.10
N GLU A 179 -2.63 11.46 -3.97
CA GLU A 179 -3.06 11.32 -5.36
C GLU A 179 -3.76 10.00 -5.66
N ALA A 180 -4.85 10.09 -6.44
CA ALA A 180 -5.44 8.96 -7.14
C ALA A 180 -4.80 8.85 -8.54
N GLN A 181 -4.30 7.68 -8.90
CA GLN A 181 -3.69 7.46 -10.22
C GLN A 181 -4.71 7.04 -11.27
N LEU A 182 -5.71 6.27 -10.86
CA LEU A 182 -6.81 5.82 -11.71
C LEU A 182 -8.12 5.95 -10.91
N VAL A 183 -9.09 6.60 -11.49
CA VAL A 183 -10.43 6.79 -10.92
C VAL A 183 -11.48 6.28 -11.90
#